data_1109207a62b865d6d47948b33bf5bcec
#
_entry.id   1109207a62b865d6d47948b33bf5bcec
#
_cell.length_a   1.000
_cell.length_b   1.000
_cell.length_c   1.000
_cell.angle_alpha   90.00
_cell.angle_beta   90.00
_cell.angle_gamma   90.00
#
_symmetry.space_group_name_H-M   'P 1'
#
loop_
_entity.id
_entity.type
_entity.pdbx_description
1 polymer ?
#
loop_
_entity_poly.entity_id
_entity_poly.type
_entity_poly.pdbx_seq_one_letter_code
_entity_poly.pdbx_strand_id
1 'polypeptide(L)'
;VVDITSQRLSAPKVLVDNIQLDGNVISTITADTDLVLSANGTGRVVLDNIAFKDNVILNTVSDSNTLLQSTGTGYVEIGGTAGIVLPIGDDTNRPPVSSAGMIRYHTVDRRVELFDGTNWVSVAGSSGGISFADAEDIAIEKVLIFG
;
A
#
# COMPACT_ATOMS: atom_id res chain seq x y z
N VAL A 1 -4.38 24.20 39.01
CA VAL A 1 -3.60 23.45 40.03
C VAL A 1 -2.74 22.46 39.29
N VAL A 2 -1.41 22.64 39.34
CA VAL A 2 -0.47 21.65 38.85
C VAL A 2 -0.11 20.76 40.04
N ASP A 3 -0.64 19.55 40.09
CA ASP A 3 -0.24 18.54 41.06
C ASP A 3 0.77 17.63 40.39
N ILE A 4 2.06 17.83 40.65
CA ILE A 4 3.14 16.98 40.20
C ILE A 4 3.55 16.11 41.39
N THR A 5 2.84 15.00 41.57
CA THR A 5 3.09 14.03 42.63
C THR A 5 4.18 13.03 42.31
N SER A 6 4.76 13.01 41.11
CA SER A 6 5.95 12.20 40.82
C SER A 6 6.85 12.81 39.75
N GLN A 7 8.07 12.63 39.97
CA GLN A 7 9.28 13.20 39.43
C GLN A 7 9.47 13.11 37.92
N ARG A 8 9.76 14.23 37.35
CA ARG A 8 10.27 14.60 36.05
C ARG A 8 9.25 15.09 35.03
N LEU A 9 8.89 16.36 35.21
CA LEU A 9 8.67 17.22 34.06
C LEU A 9 9.88 18.18 33.97
N SER A 10 10.95 17.76 33.30
CA SER A 10 12.08 18.61 32.96
C SER A 10 11.97 18.93 31.48
N ALA A 11 11.25 19.99 31.16
CA ALA A 11 11.09 20.40 29.78
C ALA A 11 11.20 21.90 29.64
N PRO A 12 11.91 22.38 28.58
CA PRO A 12 11.89 23.79 28.25
C PRO A 12 10.52 24.28 27.77
N LYS A 13 9.58 23.41 27.41
CA LYS A 13 8.23 23.80 27.06
C LYS A 13 7.26 22.62 27.04
N VAL A 14 6.27 22.60 27.94
CA VAL A 14 5.06 21.80 27.82
C VAL A 14 3.88 22.76 27.92
N LEU A 15 3.26 23.05 26.76
CA LEU A 15 1.98 23.76 26.70
C LEU A 15 0.94 22.69 26.39
N VAL A 16 0.14 22.32 27.36
CA VAL A 16 -0.96 21.36 27.18
C VAL A 16 -2.25 22.15 27.33
N ASP A 17 -2.93 22.36 26.23
CA ASP A 17 -4.25 23.00 26.19
C ASP A 17 -5.36 21.97 26.01
N ASN A 18 -5.34 21.27 24.89
CA ASN A 18 -6.35 20.30 24.49
C ASN A 18 -5.84 18.85 24.44
N ILE A 19 -4.67 18.55 25.00
CA ILE A 19 -4.06 17.23 25.02
C ILE A 19 -4.09 16.68 26.45
N GLN A 20 -4.58 15.46 26.60
CA GLN A 20 -4.53 14.67 27.82
C GLN A 20 -3.53 13.53 27.68
N LEU A 21 -2.73 13.31 28.69
CA LEU A 21 -1.90 12.12 28.89
C LEU A 21 -2.46 11.36 30.08
N ASP A 22 -3.04 10.20 29.86
CA ASP A 22 -3.62 9.35 30.88
C ASP A 22 -3.13 7.91 30.74
N GLY A 23 -2.34 7.45 31.71
CA GLY A 23 -1.66 6.17 31.62
C GLY A 23 -0.76 6.10 30.40
N ASN A 24 -1.11 5.24 29.44
CA ASN A 24 -0.41 5.05 28.17
C ASN A 24 -1.17 5.63 26.95
N VAL A 25 -2.14 6.51 27.19
CA VAL A 25 -2.96 7.13 26.15
C VAL A 25 -2.63 8.60 25.98
N ILE A 26 -2.52 9.05 24.73
CA ILE A 26 -2.48 10.46 24.34
C ILE A 26 -3.79 10.75 23.60
N SER A 27 -4.59 11.69 24.11
CA SER A 27 -5.89 12.02 23.53
C SER A 27 -6.16 13.51 23.55
N THR A 28 -7.13 13.96 22.73
CA THR A 28 -7.72 15.30 22.84
C THR A 28 -8.86 15.26 23.87
N ILE A 29 -9.04 16.34 24.63
CA ILE A 29 -10.10 16.45 25.65
C ILE A 29 -11.36 17.13 25.11
N THR A 30 -11.26 17.85 23.99
CA THR A 30 -12.42 18.46 23.34
C THR A 30 -12.97 17.50 22.29
N ALA A 31 -14.28 17.26 22.28
CA ALA A 31 -14.94 16.42 21.29
C ALA A 31 -14.73 16.98 19.86
N ASP A 32 -14.69 16.07 18.88
CA ASP A 32 -14.60 16.38 17.44
C ASP A 32 -13.36 17.21 17.04
N THR A 33 -12.26 17.06 17.79
CA THR A 33 -10.96 17.66 17.46
C THR A 33 -9.91 16.61 17.13
N ASP A 34 -9.06 16.91 16.14
CA ASP A 34 -7.97 16.02 15.72
C ASP A 34 -6.80 16.02 16.70
N LEU A 35 -6.18 14.87 16.90
CA LEU A 35 -4.85 14.76 17.48
C LEU A 35 -3.81 14.91 16.37
N VAL A 36 -3.16 16.05 16.28
CA VAL A 36 -2.16 16.34 15.26
C VAL A 36 -0.76 16.00 15.76
N LEU A 37 -0.11 15.03 15.13
CA LEU A 37 1.30 14.71 15.31
C LEU A 37 2.08 15.29 14.12
N SER A 38 2.82 16.37 14.34
CA SER A 38 3.55 17.06 13.28
C SER A 38 5.03 17.18 13.63
N ALA A 39 5.88 16.70 12.71
CA ALA A 39 7.31 16.92 12.82
C ALA A 39 7.69 18.26 12.21
N ASN A 40 8.74 18.88 12.72
CA ASN A 40 9.23 20.18 12.21
C ASN A 40 10.15 19.99 11.01
N GLY A 41 10.01 20.87 10.01
CA GLY A 41 10.86 20.93 8.81
C GLY A 41 10.85 19.60 8.02
N THR A 42 12.01 19.02 7.78
CA THR A 42 12.19 17.76 7.07
C THR A 42 12.02 16.51 7.95
N GLY A 43 11.64 16.70 9.21
CA GLY A 43 11.40 15.61 10.16
C GLY A 43 10.22 14.71 9.76
N ARG A 44 10.09 13.57 10.44
CA ARG A 44 9.00 12.59 10.25
C ARG A 44 8.38 12.25 11.61
N VAL A 45 7.11 11.87 11.61
CA VAL A 45 6.52 11.14 12.74
C VAL A 45 6.86 9.68 12.56
N VAL A 46 7.60 9.09 13.49
CA VAL A 46 8.05 7.69 13.42
C VAL A 46 7.40 6.92 14.56
N LEU A 47 6.71 5.84 14.21
CA LEU A 47 6.14 4.88 15.14
C LEU A 47 6.82 3.53 14.90
N ASP A 48 7.79 3.20 15.75
CA ASP A 48 8.68 2.06 15.55
C ASP A 48 9.36 2.12 14.16
N ASN A 49 9.07 1.20 13.25
CA ASN A 49 9.67 1.12 11.91
C ASN A 49 8.81 1.77 10.81
N ILE A 50 7.67 2.35 11.15
CA ILE A 50 6.81 3.06 10.20
C ILE A 50 6.92 4.57 10.42
N ALA A 51 7.24 5.29 9.37
CA ALA A 51 7.30 6.74 9.36
C ALA A 51 6.17 7.33 8.51
N PHE A 52 5.63 8.44 8.97
CA PHE A 52 4.65 9.26 8.24
C PHE A 52 5.29 10.61 7.92
N LYS A 53 5.27 10.99 6.64
CA LYS A 53 5.77 12.28 6.17
C LYS A 53 5.02 12.69 4.92
N ASP A 54 4.50 13.90 4.92
CA ASP A 54 3.64 14.41 3.87
C ASP A 54 2.47 13.42 3.62
N ASN A 55 2.33 12.87 2.43
CA ASN A 55 1.30 11.86 2.09
C ASN A 55 1.89 10.43 1.97
N VAL A 56 3.03 10.16 2.63
CA VAL A 56 3.74 8.88 2.49
C VAL A 56 3.74 8.11 3.79
N ILE A 57 3.42 6.83 3.71
CA ILE A 57 3.66 5.80 4.73
C ILE A 57 4.93 5.06 4.31
N LEU A 58 6.00 5.17 5.08
CA LEU A 58 7.31 4.64 4.74
C LEU A 58 7.77 3.61 5.76
N ASN A 59 8.18 2.42 5.30
CA ASN A 59 8.97 1.51 6.11
C ASN A 59 10.42 2.04 6.19
N THR A 60 10.93 2.23 7.39
CA THR A 60 12.28 2.78 7.62
C THR A 60 13.37 1.71 7.64
N VAL A 61 12.99 0.44 7.62
CA VAL A 61 13.91 -0.71 7.58
C VAL A 61 14.06 -1.18 6.14
N SER A 62 15.30 -1.18 5.64
CA SER A 62 15.59 -1.67 4.29
C SER A 62 15.21 -3.15 4.13
N ASP A 63 14.74 -3.49 2.93
CA ASP A 63 14.40 -4.87 2.52
C ASP A 63 13.35 -5.56 3.40
N SER A 64 12.57 -4.77 4.16
CA SER A 64 11.49 -5.23 5.01
C SER A 64 10.12 -4.90 4.40
N ASN A 65 9.17 -5.82 4.51
CA ASN A 65 7.83 -5.62 3.99
C ASN A 65 7.00 -4.70 4.91
N THR A 66 6.16 -3.87 4.31
CA THR A 66 5.07 -3.19 5.03
C THR A 66 3.82 -4.04 4.93
N LEU A 67 3.31 -4.52 6.07
CA LEU A 67 2.10 -5.34 6.13
C LEU A 67 0.91 -4.47 6.51
N LEU A 68 -0.09 -4.40 5.64
CA LEU A 68 -1.43 -3.89 5.94
C LEU A 68 -2.35 -5.09 6.07
N GLN A 69 -2.83 -5.37 7.27
CA GLN A 69 -3.58 -6.59 7.56
C GLN A 69 -4.88 -6.27 8.28
N SER A 70 -5.98 -6.84 7.79
CA SER A 70 -7.24 -6.93 8.53
C SER A 70 -7.27 -8.19 9.40
N THR A 71 -8.19 -8.24 10.35
CA THR A 71 -8.40 -9.40 11.23
C THR A 71 -9.77 -10.05 10.94
N GLY A 72 -9.86 -11.35 11.21
CA GLY A 72 -11.10 -12.11 10.98
C GLY A 72 -11.47 -12.18 9.51
N THR A 73 -12.72 -11.87 9.18
CA THR A 73 -13.26 -11.88 7.80
C THR A 73 -13.14 -10.53 7.09
N GLY A 74 -12.49 -9.54 7.71
CA GLY A 74 -12.26 -8.24 7.09
C GLY A 74 -11.27 -8.30 5.93
N TYR A 75 -11.21 -7.22 5.15
CA TYR A 75 -10.25 -7.04 4.05
C TYR A 75 -9.65 -5.62 4.08
N VAL A 76 -8.56 -5.42 3.36
CA VAL A 76 -7.98 -4.09 3.15
C VAL A 76 -8.65 -3.47 1.92
N GLU A 77 -9.33 -2.36 2.10
CA GLU A 77 -9.98 -1.59 1.03
C GLU A 77 -9.12 -0.36 0.69
N ILE A 78 -8.89 -0.17 -0.61
CA ILE A 78 -8.27 1.05 -1.13
C ILE A 78 -9.36 1.79 -1.91
N GLY A 79 -9.98 2.77 -1.25
CA GLY A 79 -11.09 3.53 -1.80
C GLY A 79 -10.65 4.67 -2.72
N GLY A 80 -11.61 5.21 -3.46
CA GLY A 80 -11.46 6.37 -4.33
C GLY A 80 -11.99 6.12 -5.74
N THR A 81 -12.08 7.17 -6.54
CA THR A 81 -12.56 7.12 -7.93
C THR A 81 -11.43 7.05 -8.96
N ALA A 82 -10.19 7.32 -8.54
CA ALA A 82 -8.98 7.15 -9.34
C ALA A 82 -8.47 5.70 -9.26
N GLY A 83 -7.31 5.41 -9.79
CA GLY A 83 -6.72 4.09 -9.74
C GLY A 83 -5.65 3.94 -8.65
N ILE A 84 -5.11 2.75 -8.57
CA ILE A 84 -3.87 2.44 -7.85
C ILE A 84 -2.75 2.37 -8.87
N VAL A 85 -1.62 3.04 -8.59
CA VAL A 85 -0.40 2.85 -9.37
C VAL A 85 0.32 1.61 -8.84
N LEU A 86 0.39 0.57 -9.66
CA LEU A 86 1.12 -0.64 -9.34
C LEU A 86 2.64 -0.42 -9.49
N PRO A 87 3.49 -1.24 -8.83
CA PRO A 87 4.91 -1.28 -9.15
C PRO A 87 5.12 -1.54 -10.64
N ILE A 88 6.01 -0.79 -11.29
CA ILE A 88 6.25 -0.85 -12.72
C ILE A 88 7.69 -1.26 -13.03
N GLY A 89 7.90 -1.95 -14.14
CA GLY A 89 9.23 -2.33 -14.64
C GLY A 89 9.16 -3.43 -15.68
N ASP A 90 10.31 -3.83 -16.17
CA ASP A 90 10.50 -4.94 -17.10
C ASP A 90 10.91 -6.25 -16.37
N ASP A 91 11.38 -7.25 -17.10
CA ASP A 91 11.84 -8.52 -16.55
C ASP A 91 13.01 -8.36 -15.54
N THR A 92 13.88 -7.36 -15.77
CA THR A 92 15.08 -7.14 -14.95
C THR A 92 14.73 -6.53 -13.58
N ASN A 93 13.55 -5.92 -13.46
CA ASN A 93 13.04 -5.32 -12.23
C ASN A 93 12.16 -6.27 -11.40
N ARG A 94 12.01 -7.53 -11.85
CA ARG A 94 11.29 -8.52 -11.04
C ARG A 94 12.06 -8.82 -9.76
N PRO A 95 11.39 -8.91 -8.59
CA PRO A 95 12.07 -9.27 -7.35
C PRO A 95 12.81 -10.60 -7.50
N PRO A 96 14.03 -10.73 -6.95
CA PRO A 96 14.78 -11.98 -7.01
C PRO A 96 14.10 -13.11 -6.21
N VAL A 97 13.29 -12.73 -5.23
CA VAL A 97 12.41 -13.64 -4.50
C VAL A 97 10.99 -13.12 -4.66
N SER A 98 10.17 -13.86 -5.40
CA SER A 98 8.77 -13.54 -5.64
C SER A 98 7.86 -14.42 -4.79
N SER A 99 6.78 -13.84 -4.28
CA SER A 99 5.74 -14.57 -3.54
C SER A 99 4.45 -14.64 -4.35
N ALA A 100 3.77 -15.76 -4.30
CA ALA A 100 2.48 -15.92 -4.98
C ALA A 100 1.51 -14.79 -4.61
N GLY A 101 0.83 -14.24 -5.60
CA GLY A 101 -0.06 -13.10 -5.42
C GLY A 101 0.60 -11.72 -5.61
N MET A 102 1.91 -11.64 -5.83
CA MET A 102 2.53 -10.38 -6.23
C MET A 102 1.96 -9.90 -7.56
N ILE A 103 1.59 -8.62 -7.64
CA ILE A 103 1.03 -7.98 -8.83
C ILE A 103 1.85 -6.75 -9.21
N ARG A 104 2.09 -6.53 -10.51
CA ARG A 104 2.81 -5.39 -11.05
C ARG A 104 2.44 -5.09 -12.50
N TYR A 105 2.86 -3.95 -13.01
CA TYR A 105 2.72 -3.59 -14.43
C TYR A 105 4.04 -3.81 -15.18
N HIS A 106 4.01 -4.63 -16.23
CA HIS A 106 5.15 -4.90 -17.11
C HIS A 106 5.22 -3.84 -18.23
N THR A 107 6.32 -3.09 -18.29
CA THR A 107 6.42 -1.91 -19.16
C THR A 107 6.60 -2.25 -20.63
N VAL A 108 7.32 -3.32 -20.97
CA VAL A 108 7.58 -3.74 -22.34
C VAL A 108 6.33 -4.36 -22.94
N ASP A 109 5.73 -5.32 -22.26
CA ASP A 109 4.52 -6.01 -22.70
C ASP A 109 3.23 -5.20 -22.48
N ARG A 110 3.30 -4.10 -21.72
CA ARG A 110 2.18 -3.21 -21.43
C ARG A 110 0.98 -3.93 -20.81
N ARG A 111 1.25 -4.82 -19.87
CA ARG A 111 0.24 -5.64 -19.21
C ARG A 111 0.42 -5.67 -17.69
N VAL A 112 -0.66 -5.94 -16.99
CA VAL A 112 -0.58 -6.34 -15.58
C VAL A 112 -0.18 -7.80 -15.51
N GLU A 113 0.80 -8.12 -14.67
CA GLU A 113 1.24 -9.49 -14.41
C GLU A 113 1.10 -9.85 -12.93
N LEU A 114 0.81 -11.11 -12.68
CA LEU A 114 0.68 -11.74 -11.37
C LEU A 114 1.71 -12.86 -11.25
N PHE A 115 2.35 -13.00 -10.10
CA PHE A 115 3.16 -14.18 -9.81
C PHE A 115 2.28 -15.28 -9.21
N ASP A 116 2.12 -16.41 -9.90
CA ASP A 116 1.26 -17.53 -9.52
C ASP A 116 1.90 -18.46 -8.48
N GLY A 117 3.13 -18.21 -8.09
CA GLY A 117 3.96 -19.03 -7.23
C GLY A 117 5.10 -19.74 -7.97
N THR A 118 5.06 -19.75 -9.31
CA THR A 118 6.08 -20.35 -10.18
C THR A 118 6.51 -19.40 -11.29
N ASN A 119 5.54 -18.73 -11.93
CA ASN A 119 5.76 -17.86 -13.08
C ASN A 119 5.04 -16.53 -12.95
N TRP A 120 5.56 -15.52 -13.65
CA TRP A 120 4.83 -14.29 -13.89
C TRP A 120 3.87 -14.48 -15.06
N VAL A 121 2.57 -14.42 -14.78
CA VAL A 121 1.50 -14.63 -15.76
C VAL A 121 0.71 -13.34 -15.99
N SER A 122 0.18 -13.16 -17.21
CA SER A 122 -0.67 -12.00 -17.51
C SER A 122 -2.00 -12.08 -16.74
N VAL A 123 -2.41 -10.97 -16.13
CA VAL A 123 -3.76 -10.79 -15.56
C VAL A 123 -4.76 -10.36 -16.65
N ALA A 124 -4.49 -10.57 -17.93
CA ALA A 124 -5.51 -10.46 -18.94
C ALA A 124 -6.58 -11.53 -18.65
N GLY A 125 -7.78 -11.09 -18.26
CA GLY A 125 -8.87 -12.00 -18.02
C GLY A 125 -9.08 -12.90 -19.23
N SER A 126 -9.36 -14.15 -18.97
CA SER A 126 -10.05 -15.05 -19.90
C SER A 126 -11.51 -14.57 -20.07
N SER A 127 -11.72 -13.27 -20.26
CA SER A 127 -12.96 -12.75 -20.77
C SER A 127 -12.92 -12.99 -22.26
N GLY A 128 -13.52 -14.04 -22.77
CA GLY A 128 -13.94 -14.35 -24.12
C GLY A 128 -13.63 -13.38 -25.27
N GLY A 129 -12.58 -12.62 -25.18
CA GLY A 129 -11.95 -11.90 -26.26
C GLY A 129 -11.15 -12.91 -27.06
N ILE A 130 -11.57 -13.15 -28.29
CA ILE A 130 -10.87 -13.95 -29.28
C ILE A 130 -9.43 -13.42 -29.32
N SER A 131 -8.44 -14.23 -28.93
CA SER A 131 -7.04 -13.89 -29.14
C SER A 131 -6.78 -13.76 -30.64
N PHE A 132 -5.72 -13.07 -31.04
CA PHE A 132 -5.37 -13.04 -32.47
C PHE A 132 -5.16 -14.45 -33.02
N ALA A 133 -4.64 -15.40 -32.23
CA ALA A 133 -4.54 -16.80 -32.60
C ALA A 133 -5.91 -17.45 -32.80
N ASP A 134 -6.86 -17.21 -31.88
CA ASP A 134 -8.23 -17.73 -32.04
C ASP A 134 -8.96 -17.10 -33.24
N ALA A 135 -8.66 -15.83 -33.54
CA ALA A 135 -9.22 -15.15 -34.71
C ALA A 135 -8.64 -15.70 -36.03
N GLU A 136 -7.37 -16.08 -36.04
CA GLU A 136 -6.73 -16.74 -37.21
C GLU A 136 -7.30 -18.14 -37.42
N ASP A 137 -7.48 -18.95 -36.37
CA ASP A 137 -8.08 -20.28 -36.46
C ASP A 137 -9.51 -20.23 -36.99
N ILE A 138 -10.32 -19.29 -36.49
CA ILE A 138 -11.70 -19.08 -36.98
C ILE A 138 -11.71 -18.64 -38.45
N ALA A 139 -10.75 -17.83 -38.88
CA ALA A 139 -10.63 -17.38 -40.26
C ALA A 139 -10.23 -18.55 -41.19
N ILE A 140 -9.32 -19.40 -40.76
CA ILE A 140 -8.86 -20.58 -41.50
C ILE A 140 -9.99 -21.62 -41.63
N GLU A 141 -10.75 -21.88 -40.54
CA GLU A 141 -11.91 -22.79 -40.61
C GLU A 141 -12.98 -22.27 -41.58
N LYS A 142 -13.26 -20.98 -41.60
CA LYS A 142 -14.22 -20.39 -42.55
C LYS A 142 -13.76 -20.49 -44.00
N VAL A 143 -12.48 -20.33 -44.26
CA VAL A 143 -11.93 -20.50 -45.64
C VAL A 143 -12.02 -21.96 -46.09
N LEU A 144 -11.84 -22.93 -45.20
CA LEU A 144 -11.93 -24.36 -45.52
C LEU A 144 -13.38 -24.85 -45.73
N ILE A 145 -14.38 -24.19 -45.11
CA ILE A 145 -15.80 -24.58 -45.22
C ILE A 145 -16.48 -23.96 -46.46
N PHE A 146 -16.01 -22.79 -46.93
CA PHE A 146 -16.63 -22.02 -48.00
C PHE A 146 -15.71 -21.82 -49.25
N GLY A 147 -14.55 -22.49 -49.26
CA GLY A 147 -13.60 -22.48 -50.41
C GLY A 147 -13.91 -23.52 -51.47
#